data_f4349fc5efb83c65b0d148bb4768537c
#
_entry.id   f4349fc5efb83c65b0d148bb4768537c
#
_cell.length_a   1.000
_cell.length_b   1.000
_cell.length_c   1.000
_cell.angle_alpha   90.00
_cell.angle_beta   90.00
_cell.angle_gamma   90.00
#
_symmetry.space_group_name_H-M   'P 1'
#
loop_
_entity.id
_entity.type
_entity.pdbx_description
1 polymer ?
#
loop_
_entity_poly.entity_id
_entity_poly.type
_entity_poly.pdbx_seq_one_letter_code
_entity_poly.pdbx_strand_id
1 'polypeptide(L)'
;IPKDKRKRLLFTEITKTALKKAIENTVDLDMNMFYAQQARRIIDRLIGYKITPLLWSNIQNSMKKDISLSAGRVQSVVNRLIIEREEEINKFNASSYYKTTSKFRFDNDKHKINAELVQRITDKEKAYNLLEICANASFKVGDVKKTISKRNPSPPFITSTIQQEVSSKFRISPKRLMMILQKLYENGLITYMRTDSTLLSDDILNNIEKMVIEKHGEKYSTKKQYSPKSKNSQEAHEAIRPTDINLNKLEDHGGDFTMDDYKVYNLIWRRTIASQMSPAKLEN
;
A
#
# COMPACT_ATOMS: atom_id res chain seq x y z
N ILE A 1 -6.20 -27.92 30.84
CA ILE A 1 -5.85 -28.88 29.78
C ILE A 1 -4.37 -29.16 29.93
N PRO A 2 -3.93 -30.44 30.01
CA PRO A 2 -2.52 -30.84 30.06
C PRO A 2 -1.72 -30.23 28.90
N LYS A 3 -0.40 -29.97 29.10
CA LYS A 3 0.43 -29.31 28.08
C LYS A 3 0.53 -30.10 26.78
N ASP A 4 0.59 -31.42 26.87
CA ASP A 4 0.65 -32.38 25.76
C ASP A 4 -0.61 -32.38 24.88
N LYS A 5 -1.76 -31.90 25.42
CA LYS A 5 -3.05 -31.82 24.70
C LYS A 5 -3.34 -30.43 24.10
N ARG A 6 -2.38 -29.48 24.18
CA ARG A 6 -2.53 -28.14 23.59
C ARG A 6 -1.74 -28.04 22.32
N LYS A 7 -2.43 -27.83 21.21
CA LYS A 7 -1.81 -27.62 19.90
C LYS A 7 -2.32 -26.30 19.29
N ARG A 8 -1.51 -25.71 18.44
CA ARG A 8 -1.84 -24.49 17.72
C ARG A 8 -2.03 -24.83 16.24
N LEU A 9 -3.10 -24.31 15.66
CA LEU A 9 -3.36 -24.35 14.21
C LEU A 9 -2.92 -23.03 13.59
N LEU A 10 -2.14 -23.11 12.52
CA LEU A 10 -1.73 -21.95 11.73
C LEU A 10 -2.39 -22.01 10.36
N PHE A 11 -3.16 -20.99 10.02
CA PHE A 11 -3.78 -20.83 8.70
C PHE A 11 -3.92 -19.34 8.36
N THR A 12 -3.85 -19.04 7.07
CA THR A 12 -3.92 -17.66 6.55
C THR A 12 -5.28 -17.35 5.91
N GLU A 13 -6.11 -18.39 5.69
CA GLU A 13 -7.43 -18.26 5.07
C GLU A 13 -8.42 -19.27 5.71
N ILE A 14 -9.70 -18.93 5.69
CA ILE A 14 -10.78 -19.78 6.22
C ILE A 14 -11.39 -20.59 5.06
N THR A 15 -10.63 -21.57 4.57
CA THR A 15 -11.09 -22.50 3.57
C THR A 15 -11.04 -23.94 4.10
N LYS A 16 -11.90 -24.82 3.57
CA LYS A 16 -11.93 -26.23 3.97
C LYS A 16 -10.57 -26.92 3.79
N THR A 17 -9.86 -26.57 2.74
CA THR A 17 -8.53 -27.11 2.41
C THR A 17 -7.46 -26.61 3.38
N ALA A 18 -7.41 -25.31 3.65
CA ALA A 18 -6.45 -24.72 4.58
C ALA A 18 -6.65 -25.22 6.01
N LEU A 19 -7.90 -25.35 6.45
CA LEU A 19 -8.21 -25.86 7.78
C LEU A 19 -7.83 -27.33 7.93
N LYS A 20 -8.11 -28.19 6.93
CA LYS A 20 -7.66 -29.59 6.96
C LYS A 20 -6.14 -29.70 7.04
N LYS A 21 -5.42 -28.97 6.18
CA LYS A 21 -3.96 -28.93 6.18
C LYS A 21 -3.38 -28.43 7.52
N ALA A 22 -4.02 -27.45 8.15
CA ALA A 22 -3.62 -26.95 9.45
C ALA A 22 -3.85 -27.97 10.59
N ILE A 23 -4.92 -28.77 10.52
CA ILE A 23 -5.20 -29.85 11.49
C ILE A 23 -4.14 -30.95 11.37
N GLU A 24 -3.73 -31.29 10.16
CA GLU A 24 -2.70 -32.30 9.90
C GLU A 24 -1.30 -31.83 10.34
N ASN A 25 -1.04 -30.52 10.30
CA ASN A 25 0.26 -29.89 10.61
C ASN A 25 0.15 -28.98 11.84
N THR A 26 -0.26 -29.53 12.97
CA THR A 26 -0.33 -28.77 14.23
C THR A 26 1.04 -28.45 14.77
N VAL A 27 1.20 -27.27 15.38
CA VAL A 27 2.44 -26.84 16.02
C VAL A 27 2.23 -26.66 17.55
N ASP A 28 3.31 -26.63 18.30
CA ASP A 28 3.26 -26.36 19.74
C ASP A 28 3.01 -24.85 19.99
N LEU A 29 2.56 -24.54 21.21
CA LEU A 29 2.37 -23.17 21.63
C LEU A 29 3.74 -22.48 21.80
N ASP A 30 3.91 -21.38 21.09
CA ASP A 30 5.06 -20.48 21.29
C ASP A 30 4.89 -19.67 22.57
N MET A 31 5.55 -20.12 23.62
CA MET A 31 5.48 -19.46 24.94
C MET A 31 6.21 -18.11 24.93
N ASN A 32 7.22 -17.91 24.09
CA ASN A 32 7.90 -16.61 23.98
C ASN A 32 6.98 -15.56 23.38
N MET A 33 6.23 -15.93 22.34
CA MET A 33 5.20 -15.06 21.75
C MET A 33 4.08 -14.75 22.77
N PHE A 34 3.67 -15.74 23.56
CA PHE A 34 2.70 -15.53 24.62
C PHE A 34 3.20 -14.53 25.67
N TYR A 35 4.43 -14.70 26.17
CA TYR A 35 5.01 -13.76 27.15
C TYR A 35 5.25 -12.38 26.56
N ALA A 36 5.65 -12.27 25.29
CA ALA A 36 5.78 -10.99 24.60
C ALA A 36 4.44 -10.26 24.51
N GLN A 37 3.35 -10.97 24.22
CA GLN A 37 1.99 -10.41 24.21
C GLN A 37 1.56 -9.95 25.61
N GLN A 38 1.86 -10.73 26.66
CA GLN A 38 1.57 -10.35 28.04
C GLN A 38 2.36 -9.11 28.46
N ALA A 39 3.66 -9.08 28.18
CA ALA A 39 4.51 -7.92 28.47
C ALA A 39 3.99 -6.65 27.78
N ARG A 40 3.61 -6.77 26.49
CA ARG A 40 3.00 -5.67 25.74
C ARG A 40 1.73 -5.14 26.41
N ARG A 41 0.84 -6.04 26.85
CA ARG A 41 -0.41 -5.67 27.50
C ARG A 41 -0.17 -4.97 28.85
N ILE A 42 0.81 -5.45 29.62
CA ILE A 42 1.20 -4.84 30.90
C ILE A 42 1.78 -3.44 30.68
N ILE A 43 2.69 -3.28 29.73
CA ILE A 43 3.30 -1.99 29.39
C ILE A 43 2.23 -0.99 28.94
N ASP A 44 1.30 -1.37 28.06
CA ASP A 44 0.21 -0.50 27.60
C ASP A 44 -0.63 -0.01 28.79
N ARG A 45 -0.92 -0.91 29.72
CA ARG A 45 -1.68 -0.56 30.93
C ARG A 45 -0.91 0.38 31.85
N LEU A 46 0.38 0.10 32.09
CA LEU A 46 1.24 0.94 32.93
C LEU A 46 1.38 2.36 32.35
N ILE A 47 1.65 2.48 31.06
CA ILE A 47 1.74 3.77 30.37
C ILE A 47 0.43 4.54 30.50
N GLY A 48 -0.70 3.90 30.20
CA GLY A 48 -2.02 4.51 30.32
C GLY A 48 -2.31 5.04 31.73
N TYR A 49 -2.10 4.23 32.74
CA TYR A 49 -2.42 4.60 34.13
C TYR A 49 -1.42 5.55 34.78
N LYS A 50 -0.15 5.51 34.43
CA LYS A 50 0.90 6.34 35.04
C LYS A 50 1.10 7.67 34.34
N ILE A 51 1.04 7.69 33.02
CA ILE A 51 1.36 8.88 32.24
C ILE A 51 0.12 9.72 31.92
N THR A 52 -1.05 9.12 31.72
CA THR A 52 -2.28 9.88 31.45
C THR A 52 -2.62 10.90 32.55
N PRO A 53 -2.55 10.58 33.85
CA PRO A 53 -2.78 11.56 34.91
C PRO A 53 -1.79 12.72 34.89
N LEU A 54 -0.53 12.46 34.52
CA LEU A 54 0.48 13.53 34.38
C LEU A 54 0.13 14.49 33.23
N LEU A 55 -0.43 13.99 32.13
CA LEU A 55 -0.93 14.83 31.05
C LEU A 55 -2.12 15.68 31.53
N TRP A 56 -3.00 15.15 32.33
CA TRP A 56 -4.13 15.89 32.87
C TRP A 56 -3.67 17.01 33.80
N SER A 57 -2.76 16.72 34.74
CA SER A 57 -2.29 17.70 35.71
C SER A 57 -1.45 18.80 35.12
N ASN A 58 -0.63 18.51 34.11
CA ASN A 58 0.34 19.45 33.58
C ASN A 58 -0.10 20.16 32.28
N ILE A 59 -0.95 19.54 31.49
CA ILE A 59 -1.31 20.04 30.13
C ILE A 59 -2.81 20.31 30.02
N GLN A 60 -3.66 19.37 30.39
CA GLN A 60 -5.10 19.48 30.18
C GLN A 60 -5.72 20.64 30.97
N ASN A 61 -5.19 20.95 32.15
CA ASN A 61 -5.69 22.07 32.97
C ASN A 61 -5.49 23.45 32.30
N SER A 62 -4.55 23.55 31.35
CA SER A 62 -4.31 24.77 30.54
C SER A 62 -5.07 24.78 29.23
N MET A 63 -5.77 23.69 28.86
CA MET A 63 -6.52 23.54 27.61
C MET A 63 -8.04 23.70 27.84
N LYS A 64 -8.80 23.92 26.75
CA LYS A 64 -10.26 23.91 26.80
C LYS A 64 -10.78 22.56 27.28
N LYS A 65 -11.79 22.58 28.17
CA LYS A 65 -12.33 21.42 28.91
C LYS A 65 -12.81 20.21 28.06
N ASP A 66 -12.98 20.36 26.76
CA ASP A 66 -13.55 19.32 25.90
C ASP A 66 -12.52 18.34 25.29
N ILE A 67 -11.23 18.49 25.62
CA ILE A 67 -10.18 17.63 25.09
C ILE A 67 -9.72 16.65 26.19
N SER A 68 -10.03 15.37 26.02
CA SER A 68 -9.49 14.33 26.89
C SER A 68 -8.15 13.83 26.37
N LEU A 69 -7.07 14.14 27.07
CA LEU A 69 -5.74 13.65 26.77
C LEU A 69 -5.53 12.25 27.31
N SER A 70 -4.84 11.41 26.55
CA SER A 70 -4.43 10.07 27.02
C SER A 70 -3.06 9.71 26.46
N ALA A 71 -2.28 8.95 27.22
CA ALA A 71 -1.00 8.40 26.80
C ALA A 71 -1.17 6.97 26.31
N GLY A 72 -0.45 6.62 25.24
CA GLY A 72 -0.44 5.28 24.67
C GLY A 72 0.66 5.12 23.64
N ARG A 73 1.13 3.89 23.43
CA ARG A 73 2.25 3.61 22.49
C ARG A 73 2.02 4.15 21.10
N VAL A 74 0.82 3.98 20.53
CA VAL A 74 0.50 4.44 19.19
C VAL A 74 0.42 5.96 19.15
N GLN A 75 -0.27 6.56 20.09
CA GLN A 75 -0.47 8.02 20.19
C GLN A 75 0.86 8.76 20.35
N SER A 76 1.73 8.28 21.24
CA SER A 76 3.04 8.89 21.48
C SER A 76 3.94 8.85 20.26
N VAL A 77 3.94 7.71 19.52
CA VAL A 77 4.73 7.57 18.28
C VAL A 77 4.20 8.49 17.18
N VAL A 78 2.86 8.54 17.00
CA VAL A 78 2.25 9.43 15.99
C VAL A 78 2.56 10.88 16.31
N ASN A 79 2.44 11.30 17.57
CA ASN A 79 2.77 12.66 17.98
C ASN A 79 4.23 13.00 17.71
N ARG A 80 5.16 12.09 18.01
CA ARG A 80 6.58 12.24 17.70
C ARG A 80 6.82 12.43 16.19
N LEU A 81 6.21 11.60 15.35
CA LEU A 81 6.35 11.71 13.89
C LEU A 81 5.85 13.06 13.36
N ILE A 82 4.76 13.59 13.95
CA ILE A 82 4.23 14.91 13.60
C ILE A 82 5.23 15.99 14.01
N ILE A 83 5.78 15.93 15.23
CA ILE A 83 6.76 16.92 15.73
C ILE A 83 8.01 16.90 14.86
N GLU A 84 8.58 15.73 14.58
CA GLU A 84 9.76 15.58 13.73
C GLU A 84 9.51 16.21 12.34
N ARG A 85 8.31 16.01 11.78
CA ARG A 85 7.93 16.61 10.48
C ARG A 85 7.79 18.13 10.55
N GLU A 86 7.19 18.66 11.62
CA GLU A 86 7.09 20.10 11.83
C GLU A 86 8.47 20.75 12.01
N GLU A 87 9.39 20.07 12.69
CA GLU A 87 10.77 20.53 12.78
C GLU A 87 11.47 20.57 11.42
N GLU A 88 11.27 19.54 10.56
CA GLU A 88 11.79 19.55 9.20
C GLU A 88 11.22 20.73 8.39
N ILE A 89 9.91 20.99 8.51
CA ILE A 89 9.25 22.11 7.83
C ILE A 89 9.84 23.45 8.31
N ASN A 90 10.00 23.63 9.62
CA ASN A 90 10.55 24.86 10.20
C ASN A 90 12.03 25.10 9.84
N LYS A 91 12.80 24.03 9.65
CA LYS A 91 14.21 24.10 9.22
C LYS A 91 14.37 24.24 7.70
N PHE A 92 13.28 24.07 6.93
CA PHE A 92 13.33 24.09 5.48
C PHE A 92 13.54 25.50 4.93
N ASN A 93 14.65 25.70 4.26
CA ASN A 93 14.93 26.93 3.53
C ASN A 93 14.38 26.85 2.11
N ALA A 94 13.29 27.56 1.86
CA ALA A 94 12.68 27.60 0.54
C ALA A 94 13.60 28.31 -0.47
N SER A 95 13.87 27.68 -1.60
CA SER A 95 14.52 28.29 -2.75
C SER A 95 13.53 28.37 -3.91
N SER A 96 13.51 29.51 -4.60
CA SER A 96 12.68 29.70 -5.79
C SER A 96 13.51 29.48 -7.06
N TYR A 97 12.85 29.01 -8.10
CA TYR A 97 13.42 28.94 -9.44
C TYR A 97 12.36 29.25 -10.49
N TYR A 98 12.83 29.67 -11.64
CA TYR A 98 11.99 29.91 -12.80
C TYR A 98 11.96 28.66 -13.70
N LYS A 99 10.75 28.23 -14.03
CA LYS A 99 10.50 27.14 -14.97
C LYS A 99 10.09 27.73 -16.29
N THR A 100 10.89 27.51 -17.34
CA THR A 100 10.59 28.01 -18.67
C THR A 100 9.90 26.91 -19.49
N THR A 101 8.71 27.22 -19.99
CA THR A 101 7.93 26.33 -20.86
C THR A 101 7.58 27.05 -22.14
N SER A 102 7.60 26.33 -23.26
CA SER A 102 7.25 26.84 -24.57
C SER A 102 6.26 25.96 -25.29
N LYS A 103 5.48 26.55 -26.19
CA LYS A 103 4.58 25.83 -27.08
C LYS A 103 5.03 26.08 -28.53
N PHE A 104 5.53 25.06 -29.16
CA PHE A 104 5.97 25.13 -30.56
C PHE A 104 4.87 24.60 -31.49
N ARG A 105 4.84 25.13 -32.70
CA ARG A 105 3.98 24.65 -33.78
C ARG A 105 4.84 24.61 -35.06
N PHE A 106 4.73 23.55 -35.81
CA PHE A 106 5.30 23.47 -37.12
C PHE A 106 4.39 24.19 -38.15
N ASP A 107 4.96 24.78 -39.19
CA ASP A 107 4.22 25.62 -40.14
C ASP A 107 3.07 24.89 -40.84
N ASN A 108 3.18 23.58 -41.01
CA ASN A 108 2.19 22.74 -41.71
C ASN A 108 1.39 21.82 -40.75
N ASP A 109 1.51 21.98 -39.43
CA ASP A 109 0.84 21.11 -38.47
C ASP A 109 -0.04 21.92 -37.50
N LYS A 110 -1.25 21.41 -37.26
CA LYS A 110 -2.17 21.99 -36.23
C LYS A 110 -1.77 21.61 -34.81
N HIS A 111 -0.93 20.59 -34.62
CA HIS A 111 -0.52 20.12 -33.33
C HIS A 111 0.52 21.06 -32.70
N LYS A 112 0.38 21.25 -31.41
CA LYS A 112 1.32 22.05 -30.60
C LYS A 112 2.18 21.10 -29.76
N ILE A 113 3.49 21.30 -29.79
CA ILE A 113 4.44 20.57 -28.96
C ILE A 113 4.75 21.42 -27.74
N ASN A 114 4.52 20.90 -26.55
CA ASN A 114 4.94 21.54 -25.30
C ASN A 114 6.38 21.12 -25.02
N ALA A 115 7.23 22.11 -24.79
CA ALA A 115 8.61 21.89 -24.40
C ALA A 115 8.91 22.58 -23.08
N GLU A 116 9.85 22.04 -22.34
CA GLU A 116 10.31 22.57 -21.06
C GLU A 116 11.84 22.63 -21.08
N LEU A 117 12.39 23.75 -20.62
CA LEU A 117 13.82 23.86 -20.42
C LEU A 117 14.27 22.95 -19.28
N VAL A 118 15.22 22.07 -19.55
CA VAL A 118 15.73 21.10 -18.56
C VAL A 118 16.41 21.81 -17.39
N GLN A 119 17.13 22.90 -17.67
CA GLN A 119 17.83 23.68 -16.65
C GLN A 119 16.88 24.63 -15.92
N ARG A 120 16.90 24.57 -14.59
CA ARG A 120 16.18 25.51 -13.72
C ARG A 120 17.02 26.77 -13.56
N ILE A 121 16.38 27.93 -13.68
CA ILE A 121 17.03 29.22 -13.57
C ILE A 121 16.62 29.81 -12.22
N THR A 122 17.58 30.13 -11.35
CA THR A 122 17.32 30.71 -10.03
C THR A 122 17.34 32.23 -10.04
N ASP A 123 17.99 32.84 -11.04
CA ASP A 123 18.14 34.24 -11.19
C ASP A 123 17.07 34.84 -12.12
N LYS A 124 16.45 35.94 -11.68
CA LYS A 124 15.36 36.60 -12.39
C LYS A 124 15.84 37.25 -13.70
N GLU A 125 16.99 37.94 -13.67
CA GLU A 125 17.54 38.61 -14.85
C GLU A 125 17.95 37.63 -15.94
N LYS A 126 18.57 36.53 -15.54
CA LYS A 126 18.89 35.41 -16.47
C LYS A 126 17.63 34.80 -17.08
N ALA A 127 16.55 34.73 -16.33
CA ALA A 127 15.28 34.20 -16.86
C ALA A 127 14.68 35.17 -17.89
N TYR A 128 14.71 36.48 -17.64
CA TYR A 128 14.25 37.47 -18.62
C TYR A 128 15.12 37.51 -19.88
N ASN A 129 16.44 37.56 -19.74
CA ASN A 129 17.36 37.54 -20.86
C ASN A 129 17.15 36.30 -21.76
N LEU A 130 16.90 35.13 -21.13
CA LEU A 130 16.57 33.93 -21.90
C LEU A 130 15.27 34.10 -22.69
N LEU A 131 14.23 34.72 -22.11
CA LEU A 131 12.97 34.94 -22.81
C LEU A 131 13.13 35.89 -24.00
N GLU A 132 13.93 36.96 -23.85
CA GLU A 132 14.24 37.90 -24.93
C GLU A 132 15.00 37.23 -26.07
N ILE A 133 16.00 36.42 -25.76
CA ILE A 133 16.73 35.61 -26.75
C ILE A 133 15.76 34.64 -27.48
N CYS A 134 14.90 33.95 -26.69
CA CYS A 134 13.94 33.00 -27.26
C CYS A 134 12.87 33.66 -28.14
N ALA A 135 12.48 34.91 -27.85
CA ALA A 135 11.48 35.64 -28.66
C ALA A 135 11.91 35.86 -30.13
N ASN A 136 13.22 36.04 -30.34
CA ASN A 136 13.82 36.30 -31.65
C ASN A 136 14.56 35.10 -32.25
N ALA A 137 14.54 33.95 -31.57
CA ALA A 137 15.29 32.78 -31.98
C ALA A 137 14.50 31.87 -32.95
N SER A 138 15.18 31.21 -33.86
CA SER A 138 14.64 30.08 -34.61
C SER A 138 14.95 28.78 -33.89
N PHE A 139 13.95 27.91 -33.80
CA PHE A 139 14.05 26.64 -33.10
C PHE A 139 14.06 25.47 -34.09
N LYS A 140 14.91 24.50 -33.82
CA LYS A 140 15.02 23.27 -34.62
C LYS A 140 14.95 22.06 -33.70
N VAL A 141 14.36 20.95 -34.18
CA VAL A 141 14.47 19.66 -33.48
C VAL A 141 15.91 19.19 -33.58
N GLY A 142 16.59 19.10 -32.44
CA GLY A 142 18.02 18.69 -32.41
C GLY A 142 18.17 17.18 -32.47
N ASP A 143 17.49 16.46 -31.59
CA ASP A 143 17.58 15.01 -31.50
C ASP A 143 16.26 14.41 -31.02
N VAL A 144 15.94 13.22 -31.53
CA VAL A 144 14.76 12.45 -31.09
C VAL A 144 15.23 11.12 -30.54
N LYS A 145 15.27 11.00 -29.20
CA LYS A 145 15.66 9.77 -28.55
C LYS A 145 14.43 8.96 -28.18
N LYS A 146 14.35 7.77 -28.72
CA LYS A 146 13.35 6.78 -28.34
C LYS A 146 13.94 5.85 -27.29
N THR A 147 13.34 5.84 -26.10
CA THR A 147 13.76 4.96 -25.01
C THR A 147 12.62 4.02 -24.63
N ILE A 148 12.97 2.75 -24.43
CA ILE A 148 11.99 1.76 -23.94
C ILE A 148 12.15 1.65 -22.44
N SER A 149 11.11 2.02 -21.73
CA SER A 149 11.01 1.82 -20.29
C SER A 149 10.03 0.69 -19.94
N LYS A 150 10.25 0.04 -18.79
CA LYS A 150 9.37 -1.01 -18.30
C LYS A 150 8.64 -0.51 -17.06
N ARG A 151 7.30 -0.60 -17.06
CA ARG A 151 6.47 -0.33 -15.88
C ARG A 151 6.03 -1.64 -15.26
N ASN A 152 6.63 -1.99 -14.14
CA ASN A 152 6.29 -3.20 -13.40
C ASN A 152 4.90 -3.10 -12.77
N PRO A 153 4.15 -4.21 -12.67
CA PRO A 153 2.95 -4.29 -11.86
C PRO A 153 3.27 -4.00 -10.39
N SER A 154 2.29 -3.46 -9.69
CA SER A 154 2.41 -3.28 -8.24
C SER A 154 2.29 -4.64 -7.52
N PRO A 155 2.96 -4.82 -6.37
CA PRO A 155 2.86 -6.05 -5.59
C PRO A 155 1.43 -6.30 -5.08
N PRO A 156 1.12 -7.53 -4.64
CA PRO A 156 -0.12 -7.82 -3.94
C PRO A 156 -0.34 -6.91 -2.74
N PHE A 157 -1.59 -6.77 -2.30
CA PHE A 157 -1.92 -5.86 -1.22
C PHE A 157 -1.43 -6.32 0.15
N ILE A 158 -0.96 -5.35 0.92
CA ILE A 158 -0.82 -5.40 2.37
C ILE A 158 -1.84 -4.44 3.00
N THR A 159 -2.04 -4.49 4.31
CA THR A 159 -3.03 -3.64 5.02
C THR A 159 -2.91 -2.17 4.65
N SER A 160 -1.70 -1.61 4.67
CA SER A 160 -1.49 -0.18 4.41
C SER A 160 -1.76 0.22 2.96
N THR A 161 -1.35 -0.62 2.00
CA THR A 161 -1.50 -0.29 0.57
C THR A 161 -2.94 -0.41 0.10
N ILE A 162 -3.72 -1.37 0.62
CA ILE A 162 -5.15 -1.46 0.29
C ILE A 162 -5.92 -0.29 0.91
N GLN A 163 -5.58 0.14 2.13
CA GLN A 163 -6.19 1.32 2.76
C GLN A 163 -5.97 2.58 1.93
N GLN A 164 -4.74 2.82 1.47
CA GLN A 164 -4.40 3.97 0.64
C GLN A 164 -5.16 3.95 -0.70
N GLU A 165 -5.17 2.82 -1.39
CA GLU A 165 -5.77 2.74 -2.72
C GLU A 165 -7.29 2.81 -2.68
N VAL A 166 -7.93 2.15 -1.71
CA VAL A 166 -9.39 2.18 -1.54
C VAL A 166 -9.85 3.57 -1.10
N SER A 167 -9.13 4.23 -0.20
CA SER A 167 -9.42 5.60 0.21
C SER A 167 -9.31 6.57 -0.97
N SER A 168 -8.28 6.43 -1.80
CA SER A 168 -8.06 7.28 -2.98
C SER A 168 -9.10 7.04 -4.08
N LYS A 169 -9.40 5.77 -4.41
CA LYS A 169 -10.27 5.41 -5.54
C LYS A 169 -11.75 5.46 -5.21
N PHE A 170 -12.13 5.03 -4.01
CA PHE A 170 -13.55 4.82 -3.65
C PHE A 170 -14.02 5.74 -2.54
N ARG A 171 -13.12 6.52 -1.93
CA ARG A 171 -13.39 7.42 -0.79
C ARG A 171 -13.99 6.69 0.41
N ILE A 172 -13.66 5.41 0.60
CA ILE A 172 -14.06 4.60 1.75
C ILE A 172 -13.07 4.84 2.88
N SER A 173 -13.58 5.14 4.08
CA SER A 173 -12.72 5.36 5.26
C SER A 173 -11.99 4.07 5.67
N PRO A 174 -10.80 4.17 6.29
CA PRO A 174 -10.06 2.99 6.77
C PRO A 174 -10.86 2.11 7.72
N LYS A 175 -11.68 2.72 8.61
CA LYS A 175 -12.54 1.98 9.53
C LYS A 175 -13.56 1.13 8.77
N ARG A 176 -14.27 1.71 7.80
CA ARG A 176 -15.27 0.99 6.99
C ARG A 176 -14.62 -0.10 6.15
N LEU A 177 -13.46 0.20 5.55
CA LEU A 177 -12.69 -0.80 4.78
C LEU A 177 -12.32 -2.01 5.65
N MET A 178 -11.83 -1.79 6.87
CA MET A 178 -11.47 -2.91 7.75
C MET A 178 -12.68 -3.79 8.09
N MET A 179 -13.88 -3.23 8.18
CA MET A 179 -15.11 -4.02 8.36
C MET A 179 -15.42 -4.86 7.12
N ILE A 180 -15.28 -4.28 5.92
CA ILE A 180 -15.45 -4.99 4.65
C ILE A 180 -14.46 -6.15 4.53
N LEU A 181 -13.18 -5.88 4.78
CA LEU A 181 -12.13 -6.91 4.71
C LEU A 181 -12.35 -8.03 5.73
N GLN A 182 -12.81 -7.69 6.93
CA GLN A 182 -13.16 -8.67 7.96
C GLN A 182 -14.31 -9.57 7.47
N LYS A 183 -15.37 -8.99 6.91
CA LYS A 183 -16.50 -9.73 6.34
C LYS A 183 -16.06 -10.66 5.21
N LEU A 184 -15.24 -10.19 4.27
CA LEU A 184 -14.71 -11.00 3.18
C LEU A 184 -13.85 -12.17 3.69
N TYR A 185 -13.01 -11.93 4.69
CA TYR A 185 -12.20 -12.96 5.32
C TYR A 185 -13.04 -14.01 6.06
N GLU A 186 -14.01 -13.60 6.86
CA GLU A 186 -14.91 -14.51 7.60
C GLU A 186 -15.77 -15.37 6.67
N ASN A 187 -16.09 -14.86 5.48
CA ASN A 187 -16.74 -15.65 4.42
C ASN A 187 -15.76 -16.51 3.60
N GLY A 188 -14.47 -16.55 3.96
CA GLY A 188 -13.48 -17.37 3.28
C GLY A 188 -13.10 -16.89 1.87
N LEU A 189 -13.39 -15.63 1.51
CA LEU A 189 -13.20 -15.07 0.18
C LEU A 189 -11.82 -14.47 -0.06
N ILE A 190 -11.17 -14.02 1.01
CA ILE A 190 -9.81 -13.48 0.97
C ILE A 190 -8.95 -14.06 2.10
N THR A 191 -7.65 -13.94 1.98
CA THR A 191 -6.69 -14.21 3.06
C THR A 191 -6.81 -13.18 4.19
N TYR A 192 -6.17 -13.46 5.33
CA TYR A 192 -6.20 -12.56 6.49
C TYR A 192 -5.70 -11.16 6.15
N MET A 193 -6.50 -10.16 6.44
CA MET A 193 -6.31 -8.78 5.99
C MET A 193 -5.31 -7.96 6.81
N ARG A 194 -4.92 -8.43 8.00
CA ARG A 194 -3.90 -7.73 8.82
C ARG A 194 -2.54 -8.35 8.57
N THR A 195 -1.91 -7.93 7.50
CA THR A 195 -0.61 -8.42 7.05
C THR A 195 0.25 -7.29 6.49
N ASP A 196 1.54 -7.41 6.67
CA ASP A 196 2.58 -6.58 6.04
C ASP A 196 3.37 -7.38 4.99
N SER A 197 2.99 -8.64 4.76
CA SER A 197 3.62 -9.53 3.79
C SER A 197 3.02 -9.34 2.39
N THR A 198 3.88 -9.33 1.38
CA THR A 198 3.52 -9.35 -0.05
C THR A 198 3.69 -10.73 -0.67
N LEU A 199 4.01 -11.75 0.13
CA LEU A 199 4.26 -13.11 -0.32
C LEU A 199 2.95 -13.77 -0.77
N LEU A 200 3.05 -14.60 -1.80
CA LEU A 200 1.99 -15.50 -2.26
C LEU A 200 2.50 -16.94 -2.14
N SER A 201 1.64 -17.88 -1.77
CA SER A 201 2.02 -19.29 -1.75
C SER A 201 2.32 -19.82 -3.17
N ASP A 202 3.17 -20.82 -3.28
CA ASP A 202 3.54 -21.41 -4.56
C ASP A 202 2.33 -22.01 -5.31
N ASP A 203 1.37 -22.58 -4.59
CA ASP A 203 0.13 -23.10 -5.16
C ASP A 203 -0.65 -22.01 -5.89
N ILE A 204 -0.80 -20.85 -5.25
CA ILE A 204 -1.49 -19.69 -5.85
C ILE A 204 -0.71 -19.11 -7.02
N LEU A 205 0.61 -18.99 -6.90
CA LEU A 205 1.46 -18.52 -7.99
C LEU A 205 1.30 -19.39 -9.24
N ASN A 206 1.33 -20.72 -9.07
CA ASN A 206 1.14 -21.68 -10.16
C ASN A 206 -0.27 -21.58 -10.79
N ASN A 207 -1.28 -21.41 -9.97
CA ASN A 207 -2.66 -21.29 -10.45
C ASN A 207 -2.88 -19.97 -11.21
N ILE A 208 -2.32 -18.86 -10.73
CA ILE A 208 -2.40 -17.57 -11.44
C ILE A 208 -1.66 -17.65 -12.78
N GLU A 209 -0.46 -18.24 -12.79
CA GLU A 209 0.32 -18.45 -14.00
C GLU A 209 -0.49 -19.20 -15.07
N LYS A 210 -1.07 -20.34 -14.73
CA LYS A 210 -1.94 -21.11 -15.62
C LYS A 210 -3.10 -20.29 -16.15
N MET A 211 -3.82 -19.59 -15.27
CA MET A 211 -4.97 -18.77 -15.64
C MET A 211 -4.58 -17.61 -16.57
N VAL A 212 -3.44 -16.94 -16.32
CA VAL A 212 -2.97 -15.85 -17.17
C VAL A 212 -2.57 -16.38 -18.56
N ILE A 213 -1.89 -17.52 -18.63
CA ILE A 213 -1.50 -18.14 -19.89
C ILE A 213 -2.74 -18.53 -20.70
N GLU A 214 -3.73 -19.18 -20.07
CA GLU A 214 -4.96 -19.59 -20.74
C GLU A 214 -5.79 -18.41 -21.25
N LYS A 215 -5.92 -17.34 -20.47
CA LYS A 215 -6.78 -16.20 -20.83
C LYS A 215 -6.10 -15.16 -21.70
N HIS A 216 -4.79 -14.97 -21.56
CA HIS A 216 -4.07 -13.85 -22.18
C HIS A 216 -2.87 -14.29 -23.02
N GLY A 217 -2.38 -15.51 -22.84
CA GLY A 217 -1.20 -16.04 -23.51
C GLY A 217 0.08 -15.89 -22.69
N GLU A 218 1.05 -16.73 -23.00
CA GLU A 218 2.32 -16.87 -22.26
C GLU A 218 3.11 -15.56 -22.13
N LYS A 219 3.13 -14.72 -23.18
CA LYS A 219 3.84 -13.43 -23.18
C LYS A 219 3.38 -12.46 -22.10
N TYR A 220 2.19 -12.64 -21.54
CA TYR A 220 1.63 -11.79 -20.49
C TYR A 220 1.85 -12.35 -19.08
N SER A 221 2.38 -13.56 -18.95
CA SER A 221 2.68 -14.18 -17.67
C SER A 221 4.12 -13.92 -17.25
N THR A 222 4.31 -13.52 -15.99
CA THR A 222 5.64 -13.38 -15.38
C THR A 222 5.51 -13.70 -13.91
N LYS A 223 5.68 -14.98 -13.60
CA LYS A 223 5.65 -15.46 -12.21
C LYS A 223 6.72 -14.76 -11.39
N LYS A 224 6.32 -14.08 -10.33
CA LYS A 224 7.20 -13.28 -9.50
C LYS A 224 6.83 -13.37 -8.04
N GLN A 225 7.81 -13.75 -7.20
CA GLN A 225 7.69 -13.63 -5.77
C GLN A 225 8.20 -12.25 -5.31
N TYR A 226 7.36 -11.56 -4.54
CA TYR A 226 7.72 -10.26 -3.96
C TYR A 226 8.31 -10.49 -2.57
N SER A 227 9.52 -10.04 -2.36
CA SER A 227 10.14 -10.09 -1.04
C SER A 227 9.59 -8.99 -0.12
N PRO A 228 9.31 -9.29 1.15
CA PRO A 228 8.90 -8.27 2.11
C PRO A 228 10.05 -7.25 2.29
N LYS A 229 9.69 -5.97 2.39
CA LYS A 229 10.67 -4.89 2.60
C LYS A 229 11.28 -4.90 4.02
N SER A 230 10.68 -5.59 4.95
CA SER A 230 11.11 -5.67 6.36
C SER A 230 11.64 -7.05 6.66
N LYS A 231 12.84 -7.11 7.26
CA LYS A 231 13.44 -8.35 7.79
C LYS A 231 12.64 -8.94 8.98
N ASN A 232 11.72 -8.16 9.55
CA ASN A 232 10.89 -8.56 10.70
C ASN A 232 9.46 -8.97 10.30
N SER A 233 9.17 -9.15 9.01
CA SER A 233 7.87 -9.71 8.60
C SER A 233 7.80 -11.15 9.11
N GLN A 234 6.73 -11.46 9.85
CA GLN A 234 6.50 -12.84 10.28
C GLN A 234 6.31 -13.69 9.03
N GLU A 235 7.20 -14.63 8.79
CA GLU A 235 7.28 -15.49 7.60
C GLU A 235 5.99 -16.29 7.32
N ALA A 236 5.08 -16.36 8.28
CA ALA A 236 3.83 -17.11 8.18
C ALA A 236 2.66 -16.36 7.53
N HIS A 237 2.83 -15.09 7.14
CA HIS A 237 1.73 -14.29 6.58
C HIS A 237 1.83 -14.16 5.06
N GLU A 238 0.71 -14.40 4.39
CA GLU A 238 0.53 -14.09 2.97
C GLU A 238 -0.01 -12.67 2.78
N ALA A 239 0.10 -12.17 1.53
CA ALA A 239 -0.55 -10.96 1.08
C ALA A 239 -2.08 -11.08 1.14
N ILE A 240 -2.78 -9.95 1.10
CA ILE A 240 -4.23 -9.92 0.92
C ILE A 240 -4.54 -10.31 -0.52
N ARG A 241 -5.15 -11.47 -0.70
CA ARG A 241 -5.51 -12.06 -1.99
C ARG A 241 -6.83 -12.81 -1.94
N PRO A 242 -7.50 -13.06 -3.06
CA PRO A 242 -8.64 -13.99 -3.08
C PRO A 242 -8.18 -15.41 -2.74
N THR A 243 -9.05 -16.16 -2.09
CA THR A 243 -8.83 -17.59 -1.80
C THR A 243 -9.02 -18.45 -3.04
N ASP A 244 -9.99 -18.06 -3.88
CA ASP A 244 -10.23 -18.67 -5.19
C ASP A 244 -10.03 -17.63 -6.31
N ILE A 245 -9.03 -17.85 -7.14
CA ILE A 245 -8.70 -16.97 -8.27
C ILE A 245 -9.72 -17.07 -9.42
N ASN A 246 -10.51 -18.18 -9.49
CA ASN A 246 -11.51 -18.37 -10.52
C ASN A 246 -12.78 -17.56 -10.24
N LEU A 247 -13.03 -17.20 -8.97
CA LEU A 247 -14.09 -16.29 -8.57
C LEU A 247 -13.67 -14.84 -8.91
N ASN A 248 -13.84 -14.46 -10.15
CA ASN A 248 -13.43 -13.13 -10.63
C ASN A 248 -14.44 -12.02 -10.28
N LYS A 249 -15.69 -12.40 -10.00
CA LYS A 249 -16.77 -11.51 -9.57
C LYS A 249 -17.42 -12.06 -8.31
N LEU A 250 -17.50 -11.23 -7.29
CA LEU A 250 -18.12 -11.62 -6.02
C LEU A 250 -19.62 -11.87 -6.15
N GLU A 251 -20.27 -11.28 -7.16
CA GLU A 251 -21.68 -11.49 -7.50
C GLU A 251 -21.98 -12.97 -7.79
N ASP A 252 -21.02 -13.70 -8.33
CA ASP A 252 -21.19 -15.11 -8.69
C ASP A 252 -21.16 -16.04 -7.46
N HIS A 253 -20.67 -15.54 -6.31
CA HIS A 253 -20.62 -16.30 -5.05
C HIS A 253 -21.98 -16.41 -4.38
N GLY A 254 -22.87 -15.43 -4.59
CA GLY A 254 -24.08 -15.27 -3.80
C GLY A 254 -23.81 -14.76 -2.38
N GLY A 255 -24.84 -14.34 -1.68
CA GLY A 255 -24.74 -13.81 -0.32
C GLY A 255 -25.10 -12.33 -0.22
N ASP A 256 -25.20 -11.85 1.01
CA ASP A 256 -25.57 -10.45 1.29
C ASP A 256 -24.33 -9.56 1.29
N PHE A 257 -23.90 -9.14 0.10
CA PHE A 257 -22.78 -8.23 -0.09
C PHE A 257 -23.24 -6.87 -0.62
N THR A 258 -22.62 -5.82 -0.13
CA THR A 258 -22.87 -4.45 -0.56
C THR A 258 -22.04 -4.11 -1.80
N MET A 259 -22.41 -3.03 -2.50
CA MET A 259 -21.61 -2.50 -3.62
C MET A 259 -20.15 -2.18 -3.25
N ASP A 260 -19.89 -1.79 -1.98
CA ASP A 260 -18.55 -1.53 -1.51
C ASP A 260 -17.76 -2.85 -1.33
N ASP A 261 -18.42 -3.92 -0.86
CA ASP A 261 -17.80 -5.26 -0.77
C ASP A 261 -17.35 -5.74 -2.15
N TYR A 262 -18.21 -5.60 -3.17
CA TYR A 262 -17.89 -5.93 -4.57
C TYR A 262 -16.71 -5.14 -5.11
N LYS A 263 -16.68 -3.82 -4.90
CA LYS A 263 -15.58 -2.95 -5.35
C LYS A 263 -14.24 -3.35 -4.73
N VAL A 264 -14.25 -3.63 -3.42
CA VAL A 264 -13.05 -3.99 -2.67
C VAL A 264 -12.55 -5.36 -3.10
N TYR A 265 -13.43 -6.37 -3.19
CA TYR A 265 -13.06 -7.71 -3.65
C TYR A 265 -12.47 -7.68 -5.07
N ASN A 266 -13.14 -7.02 -6.01
CA ASN A 266 -12.67 -6.89 -7.39
C ASN A 266 -11.31 -6.19 -7.47
N LEU A 267 -11.05 -5.20 -6.61
CA LEU A 267 -9.77 -4.53 -6.54
C LEU A 267 -8.66 -5.48 -6.06
N ILE A 268 -8.93 -6.29 -5.03
CA ILE A 268 -8.00 -7.30 -4.51
C ILE A 268 -7.70 -8.34 -5.61
N TRP A 269 -8.73 -8.87 -6.23
CA TRP A 269 -8.58 -9.87 -7.29
C TRP A 269 -7.71 -9.35 -8.44
N ARG A 270 -8.06 -8.17 -8.99
CA ARG A 270 -7.32 -7.55 -10.08
C ARG A 270 -5.85 -7.28 -9.72
N ARG A 271 -5.59 -6.80 -8.51
CA ARG A 271 -4.24 -6.55 -8.03
C ARG A 271 -3.43 -7.84 -7.94
N THR A 272 -4.02 -8.89 -7.41
CA THR A 272 -3.36 -10.19 -7.26
C THR A 272 -2.98 -10.77 -8.62
N ILE A 273 -3.90 -10.80 -9.58
CA ILE A 273 -3.60 -11.30 -10.93
C ILE A 273 -2.59 -10.41 -11.64
N ALA A 274 -2.80 -9.09 -11.64
CA ALA A 274 -1.91 -8.13 -12.31
C ALA A 274 -0.47 -8.19 -11.74
N SER A 275 -0.29 -8.51 -10.47
CA SER A 275 1.03 -8.63 -9.86
C SER A 275 1.89 -9.74 -10.51
N GLN A 276 1.26 -10.73 -11.12
CA GLN A 276 1.90 -11.87 -11.80
C GLN A 276 1.92 -11.71 -13.33
N MET A 277 1.54 -10.53 -13.83
CA MET A 277 1.60 -10.23 -15.26
C MET A 277 2.91 -9.55 -15.66
N SER A 278 3.23 -9.65 -16.94
CA SER A 278 4.43 -9.05 -17.52
C SER A 278 4.40 -7.52 -17.43
N PRO A 279 5.56 -6.86 -17.25
CA PRO A 279 5.65 -5.40 -17.24
C PRO A 279 5.15 -4.79 -18.55
N ALA A 280 4.47 -3.65 -18.45
CA ALA A 280 4.15 -2.85 -19.62
C ALA A 280 5.43 -2.24 -20.19
N LYS A 281 5.59 -2.32 -21.52
CA LYS A 281 6.66 -1.64 -22.25
C LYS A 281 6.14 -0.29 -22.71
N LEU A 282 6.85 0.76 -22.33
CA LEU A 282 6.51 2.13 -22.67
C LEU A 282 7.60 2.67 -23.59
N GLU A 283 7.23 3.25 -24.72
CA GLU A 283 8.12 4.00 -25.58
C GLU A 283 7.99 5.48 -25.20
N ASN A 284 9.12 6.05 -24.80
CA ASN A 284 9.21 7.46 -24.42
C ASN A 284 10.03 8.21 -25.48
#